data_011e195f27d478d67007dfe54e702456
#
_entry.id   011e195f27d478d67007dfe54e702456
#
_cell.length_a   1.000
_cell.length_b   1.000
_cell.length_c   1.000
_cell.angle_alpha   90.00
_cell.angle_beta   90.00
_cell.angle_gamma   90.00
#
_symmetry.space_group_name_H-M   'P 1'
#
loop_
_entity.id
_entity.type
_entity.pdbx_description
1 polymer ?
#
loop_
_entity_poly.entity_id
_entity_poly.type
_entity_poly.pdbx_seq_one_letter_code
_entity_poly.pdbx_strand_id
1 'polypeptide(L)'
;MPVKTKSYNDPIDDKEDGERYLIMRYWARPKSKKQLHIVDWLRDLAPSKELHRDWYPKDKKNKKRISEEEYITRFNNEIMKNQNALRLLTMLRNKAIDNKENKKTITLLCIENEGQFCHRHIVKQMIENREYFTRHPHQRQRQEQ
;
A
#
# COMPACT_ATOMS: atom_id res chain seq x y z
N MET A 1 3.78 15.29 6.83
CA MET A 1 4.37 13.95 6.98
C MET A 1 5.16 13.58 5.73
N PRO A 2 6.30 12.90 5.85
CA PRO A 2 7.14 12.56 4.70
C PRO A 2 6.66 11.34 3.90
N VAL A 3 5.42 10.92 4.07
CA VAL A 3 4.84 9.81 3.29
C VAL A 3 3.72 10.35 2.42
N LYS A 4 3.87 10.20 1.10
CA LYS A 4 2.88 10.61 0.10
C LYS A 4 2.32 9.40 -0.61
N THR A 5 1.16 9.56 -1.21
CA THR A 5 0.57 8.55 -2.08
C THR A 5 0.24 9.19 -3.43
N LYS A 6 0.52 8.48 -4.51
CA LYS A 6 0.23 8.96 -5.87
C LYS A 6 -0.18 7.78 -6.75
N SER A 7 -0.86 8.08 -7.86
CA SER A 7 -0.97 7.13 -8.95
C SER A 7 0.36 7.12 -9.71
N TYR A 8 0.78 5.94 -10.21
CA TYR A 8 1.99 5.90 -11.04
C TYR A 8 1.80 6.63 -12.37
N ASN A 9 0.55 6.98 -12.71
CA ASN A 9 0.24 7.77 -13.90
C ASN A 9 0.32 9.28 -13.66
N ASP A 10 0.44 9.71 -12.40
CA ASP A 10 0.62 11.12 -12.08
C ASP A 10 2.00 11.60 -12.53
N PRO A 11 2.15 12.91 -12.83
CA PRO A 11 3.46 13.45 -13.18
C PRO A 11 4.51 13.15 -12.11
N ILE A 12 5.71 12.77 -12.58
CA ILE A 12 6.82 12.47 -11.67
C ILE A 12 7.48 13.78 -11.26
N ASP A 13 7.69 13.94 -9.97
CA ASP A 13 8.42 15.06 -9.40
C ASP A 13 9.45 14.49 -8.42
N ASP A 14 10.63 14.16 -8.92
CA ASP A 14 11.65 13.46 -8.13
C ASP A 14 11.99 14.22 -6.85
N LYS A 15 11.98 15.55 -6.89
CA LYS A 15 12.31 16.37 -5.73
C LYS A 15 11.24 16.25 -4.64
N GLU A 16 9.97 16.38 -5.04
CA GLU A 16 8.85 16.33 -4.09
C GLU A 16 8.47 14.89 -3.70
N ASP A 17 8.60 13.95 -4.65
CA ASP A 17 8.24 12.56 -4.40
C ASP A 17 9.27 11.83 -3.55
N GLY A 18 10.55 12.21 -3.65
CA GLY A 18 11.63 11.54 -2.95
C GLY A 18 11.79 10.08 -3.41
N GLU A 19 11.88 9.17 -2.46
CA GLU A 19 11.99 7.75 -2.78
C GLU A 19 10.62 7.20 -3.15
N ARG A 20 10.51 6.64 -4.34
CA ARG A 20 9.25 6.15 -4.91
C ARG A 20 9.22 4.64 -4.86
N TYR A 21 8.14 4.07 -4.30
CA TYR A 21 7.95 2.63 -4.15
C TYR A 21 6.62 2.21 -4.76
N LEU A 22 6.66 1.20 -5.62
CA LEU A 22 5.45 0.60 -6.20
C LEU A 22 4.94 -0.48 -5.25
N ILE A 23 3.65 -0.40 -4.87
CA ILE A 23 3.05 -1.36 -3.93
C ILE A 23 1.82 -2.03 -4.52
N MET A 24 1.89 -2.37 -5.81
CA MET A 24 0.83 -3.07 -6.54
C MET A 24 1.08 -4.57 -6.57
N ARG A 25 -0.01 -5.36 -6.69
CA ARG A 25 0.10 -6.81 -6.87
C ARG A 25 0.71 -7.16 -8.22
N TYR A 26 0.32 -6.44 -9.28
CA TYR A 26 0.78 -6.66 -10.64
C TYR A 26 1.62 -5.50 -11.12
N TRP A 27 2.52 -5.77 -12.07
CA TRP A 27 3.40 -4.72 -12.60
C TRP A 27 2.62 -3.63 -13.33
N ALA A 28 3.13 -2.41 -13.29
CA ALA A 28 2.52 -1.23 -13.92
C ALA A 28 2.83 -1.19 -15.42
N ARG A 29 2.30 -2.13 -16.20
CA ARG A 29 2.52 -2.19 -17.65
C ARG A 29 1.90 -0.96 -18.33
N PRO A 30 2.52 -0.47 -19.43
CA PRO A 30 3.72 -0.96 -20.10
C PRO A 30 5.03 -0.33 -19.61
N LYS A 31 5.01 0.35 -18.47
CA LYS A 31 6.14 1.12 -17.98
C LYS A 31 7.25 0.24 -17.39
N SER A 32 8.52 0.65 -17.61
CA SER A 32 9.67 -0.01 -17.01
C SER A 32 9.96 0.61 -15.62
N LYS A 33 10.77 -0.08 -14.84
CA LYS A 33 11.23 0.41 -13.52
C LYS A 33 11.89 1.80 -13.67
N LYS A 34 12.70 1.97 -14.69
CA LYS A 34 13.38 3.24 -14.97
C LYS A 34 12.39 4.35 -15.29
N GLN A 35 11.37 4.05 -16.11
CA GLN A 35 10.34 5.03 -16.46
C GLN A 35 9.51 5.47 -15.26
N LEU A 36 9.32 4.57 -14.29
CA LEU A 36 8.55 4.86 -13.08
C LEU A 36 9.36 5.62 -12.02
N HIS A 37 10.69 5.69 -12.17
CA HIS A 37 11.58 6.29 -11.17
C HIS A 37 11.38 5.69 -9.79
N ILE A 38 11.22 4.36 -9.70
CA ILE A 38 11.01 3.71 -8.41
C ILE A 38 12.32 3.14 -7.85
N VAL A 39 12.42 3.15 -6.52
CA VAL A 39 13.50 2.49 -5.80
C VAL A 39 13.29 0.99 -5.84
N ASP A 40 12.07 0.53 -5.62
CA ASP A 40 11.74 -0.88 -5.60
C ASP A 40 10.24 -1.12 -5.76
N TRP A 41 9.91 -2.36 -6.10
CA TRP A 41 8.53 -2.86 -6.15
C TRP A 41 8.32 -3.72 -4.91
N LEU A 42 7.57 -3.19 -3.93
CA LEU A 42 7.34 -3.85 -2.65
C LEU A 42 6.02 -4.64 -2.72
N ARG A 43 6.06 -5.77 -3.42
CA ARG A 43 4.87 -6.58 -3.68
C ARG A 43 4.20 -7.09 -2.41
N ASP A 44 4.97 -7.33 -1.34
CA ASP A 44 4.41 -7.80 -0.08
C ASP A 44 3.53 -6.79 0.62
N LEU A 45 3.54 -5.53 0.17
CA LEU A 45 2.64 -4.50 0.67
C LEU A 45 1.39 -4.36 -0.19
N ALA A 46 1.23 -5.22 -1.19
CA ALA A 46 0.05 -5.27 -2.04
C ALA A 46 -0.96 -6.30 -1.49
N PRO A 47 -2.22 -6.22 -1.92
CA PRO A 47 -3.20 -7.25 -1.55
C PRO A 47 -2.84 -8.58 -2.20
N SER A 48 -3.32 -9.68 -1.62
CA SER A 48 -3.20 -11.01 -2.23
C SER A 48 -3.95 -11.04 -3.56
N LYS A 49 -3.64 -12.05 -4.38
CA LYS A 49 -4.37 -12.26 -5.63
C LYS A 49 -5.86 -12.42 -5.38
N GLU A 50 -6.23 -13.12 -4.31
CA GLU A 50 -7.62 -13.37 -3.95
C GLU A 50 -8.34 -12.08 -3.56
N LEU A 51 -7.72 -11.27 -2.72
CA LEU A 51 -8.30 -9.99 -2.31
C LEU A 51 -8.41 -9.04 -3.50
N HIS A 52 -7.38 -8.98 -4.32
CA HIS A 52 -7.38 -8.17 -5.54
C HIS A 52 -8.52 -8.58 -6.47
N ARG A 53 -8.71 -9.90 -6.67
CA ARG A 53 -9.78 -10.43 -7.52
C ARG A 53 -11.16 -10.09 -6.95
N ASP A 54 -11.34 -10.15 -5.64
CA ASP A 54 -12.64 -9.86 -5.01
C ASP A 54 -12.94 -8.37 -5.02
N TRP A 55 -11.92 -7.52 -5.06
CA TRP A 55 -12.08 -6.07 -5.23
C TRP A 55 -12.33 -5.68 -6.69
N TYR A 56 -11.70 -6.41 -7.64
CA TYR A 56 -11.89 -6.23 -9.09
C TYR A 56 -12.41 -7.52 -9.72
N PRO A 57 -13.67 -7.90 -9.47
CA PRO A 57 -14.20 -9.15 -10.00
C PRO A 57 -14.29 -9.10 -11.53
N LYS A 58 -13.82 -10.18 -12.19
CA LYS A 58 -13.84 -10.28 -13.65
C LYS A 58 -15.27 -10.47 -14.18
N ASP A 59 -16.08 -11.23 -13.44
CA ASP A 59 -17.48 -11.48 -13.80
C ASP A 59 -18.39 -10.57 -12.99
N LYS A 60 -18.61 -9.38 -13.50
CA LYS A 60 -19.42 -8.35 -12.81
C LYS A 60 -20.91 -8.68 -12.79
N LYS A 61 -21.37 -9.66 -13.61
CA LYS A 61 -22.78 -10.07 -13.63
C LYS A 61 -23.14 -10.95 -12.45
N ASN A 62 -22.22 -11.86 -12.06
CA ASN A 62 -22.48 -12.87 -11.04
C ASN A 62 -21.77 -12.61 -9.73
N LYS A 63 -20.78 -11.71 -9.72
CA LYS A 63 -20.01 -11.44 -8.50
C LYS A 63 -19.83 -9.96 -8.31
N LYS A 64 -20.36 -9.44 -7.21
CA LYS A 64 -20.20 -8.03 -6.85
C LYS A 64 -18.87 -7.83 -6.14
N ARG A 65 -18.33 -6.61 -6.26
CA ARG A 65 -17.18 -6.18 -5.51
C ARG A 65 -17.49 -6.23 -4.01
N ILE A 66 -16.53 -6.66 -3.21
CA ILE A 66 -16.64 -6.62 -1.74
C ILE A 66 -16.67 -5.15 -1.29
N SER A 67 -17.17 -4.92 -0.07
CA SER A 67 -17.20 -3.57 0.49
C SER A 67 -15.80 -3.08 0.84
N GLU A 68 -15.65 -1.76 0.97
CA GLU A 68 -14.39 -1.18 1.43
C GLU A 68 -14.05 -1.69 2.82
N GLU A 69 -15.04 -1.79 3.70
CA GLU A 69 -14.85 -2.28 5.06
C GLU A 69 -14.31 -3.71 5.06
N GLU A 70 -14.88 -4.59 4.25
CA GLU A 70 -14.38 -5.95 4.14
C GLU A 70 -12.97 -5.97 3.56
N TYR A 71 -12.68 -5.13 2.56
CA TYR A 71 -11.34 -5.02 1.99
C TYR A 71 -10.33 -4.64 3.06
N ILE A 72 -10.64 -3.59 3.84
CA ILE A 72 -9.73 -3.10 4.89
C ILE A 72 -9.44 -4.21 5.91
N THR A 73 -10.49 -4.90 6.37
CA THR A 73 -10.33 -5.99 7.34
C THR A 73 -9.44 -7.09 6.79
N ARG A 74 -9.70 -7.53 5.56
CA ARG A 74 -8.92 -8.60 4.93
C ARG A 74 -7.49 -8.17 4.66
N PHE A 75 -7.29 -6.94 4.17
CA PHE A 75 -5.96 -6.43 3.89
C PHE A 75 -5.12 -6.32 5.17
N ASN A 76 -5.70 -5.78 6.24
CA ASN A 76 -5.02 -5.69 7.53
C ASN A 76 -4.58 -7.07 8.01
N ASN A 77 -5.45 -8.06 7.88
CA ASN A 77 -5.13 -9.44 8.29
C ASN A 77 -4.00 -10.03 7.45
N GLU A 78 -4.02 -9.79 6.15
CA GLU A 78 -2.95 -10.28 5.26
C GLU A 78 -1.60 -9.69 5.65
N ILE A 79 -1.56 -8.39 5.91
CA ILE A 79 -0.30 -7.71 6.28
C ILE A 79 0.20 -8.22 7.64
N MET A 80 -0.69 -8.36 8.62
CA MET A 80 -0.30 -8.83 9.95
C MET A 80 0.31 -10.24 9.94
N LYS A 81 -0.12 -11.09 9.01
CA LYS A 81 0.39 -12.45 8.88
C LYS A 81 1.64 -12.55 8.02
N ASN A 82 2.00 -11.47 7.32
CA ASN A 82 3.12 -11.49 6.38
C ASN A 82 4.35 -10.86 7.03
N GLN A 83 5.31 -11.70 7.43
CA GLN A 83 6.53 -11.23 8.09
C GLN A 83 7.34 -10.28 7.21
N ASN A 84 7.39 -10.53 5.90
CA ASN A 84 8.09 -9.64 4.98
C ASN A 84 7.41 -8.28 4.91
N ALA A 85 6.08 -8.26 4.89
CA ALA A 85 5.33 -7.00 4.88
C ALA A 85 5.61 -6.19 6.15
N LEU A 86 5.59 -6.84 7.31
CA LEU A 86 5.87 -6.16 8.59
C LEU A 86 7.29 -5.59 8.61
N ARG A 87 8.25 -6.34 8.06
CA ARG A 87 9.64 -5.88 7.95
C ARG A 87 9.75 -4.66 7.03
N LEU A 88 9.03 -4.68 5.90
CA LEU A 88 9.02 -3.55 4.98
C LEU A 88 8.38 -2.32 5.61
N LEU A 89 7.30 -2.49 6.38
CA LEU A 89 6.69 -1.37 7.09
C LEU A 89 7.65 -0.74 8.08
N THR A 90 8.40 -1.56 8.81
CA THR A 90 9.41 -1.07 9.75
C THR A 90 10.50 -0.31 9.01
N MET A 91 10.99 -0.85 7.89
CA MET A 91 11.99 -0.18 7.07
C MET A 91 11.51 1.18 6.59
N LEU A 92 10.28 1.23 6.05
CA LEU A 92 9.73 2.48 5.53
C LEU A 92 9.47 3.49 6.65
N ARG A 93 9.04 3.02 7.81
CA ARG A 93 8.83 3.90 8.98
C ARG A 93 10.15 4.52 9.43
N ASN A 94 11.21 3.73 9.47
CA ASN A 94 12.53 4.23 9.85
C ASN A 94 13.03 5.26 8.84
N LYS A 95 12.84 5.00 7.55
CA LYS A 95 13.20 5.96 6.50
C LYS A 95 12.38 7.25 6.62
N ALA A 96 11.09 7.14 6.95
CA ALA A 96 10.23 8.32 7.11
C ALA A 96 10.68 9.19 8.28
N ILE A 97 11.14 8.58 9.37
CA ILE A 97 11.68 9.30 10.51
C ILE A 97 12.97 10.03 10.11
N ASP A 98 13.90 9.32 9.48
CA ASP A 98 15.17 9.89 9.04
C ASP A 98 14.94 10.98 8.00
N ASN A 99 14.04 10.74 7.04
CA ASN A 99 13.74 11.68 5.97
C ASN A 99 13.04 12.94 6.46
N LYS A 100 12.34 12.85 7.59
CA LYS A 100 11.69 14.02 8.20
C LYS A 100 12.72 15.08 8.58
N GLU A 101 13.84 14.65 9.14
CA GLU A 101 14.94 15.56 9.51
C GLU A 101 15.63 16.12 8.25
N ASN A 102 15.76 15.28 7.22
CA ASN A 102 16.40 15.64 5.96
C ASN A 102 15.42 16.22 4.93
N LYS A 103 14.15 16.37 5.30
CA LYS A 103 13.09 16.90 4.42
C LYS A 103 12.90 16.06 3.15
N LYS A 104 13.22 14.77 3.20
CA LYS A 104 13.00 13.85 2.09
C LYS A 104 11.65 13.17 2.25
N THR A 105 11.05 12.78 1.14
CA THR A 105 9.73 12.15 1.09
C THR A 105 9.84 10.69 0.67
N ILE A 106 8.88 9.88 1.10
CA ILE A 106 8.62 8.54 0.58
C ILE A 106 7.28 8.62 -0.14
N THR A 107 7.20 8.11 -1.36
CA THR A 107 5.95 8.09 -2.12
C THR A 107 5.55 6.66 -2.45
N LEU A 108 4.32 6.30 -2.09
CA LEU A 108 3.74 4.99 -2.38
C LEU A 108 2.87 5.09 -3.63
N LEU A 109 3.08 4.19 -4.59
CA LEU A 109 2.45 4.26 -5.91
C LEU A 109 1.54 3.07 -6.17
N CYS A 110 0.38 3.37 -6.73
CA CYS A 110 -0.59 2.39 -7.26
C CYS A 110 -1.18 2.94 -8.55
N ILE A 111 -2.14 2.21 -9.13
CA ILE A 111 -2.79 2.63 -10.37
C ILE A 111 -3.92 3.64 -10.15
N GLU A 112 -4.64 3.54 -9.04
CA GLU A 112 -5.83 4.36 -8.78
C GLU A 112 -5.47 5.84 -8.71
N ASN A 113 -6.38 6.67 -9.22
CA ASN A 113 -6.23 8.12 -9.18
C ASN A 113 -6.47 8.64 -7.76
N GLU A 114 -6.03 9.87 -7.52
CA GLU A 114 -6.29 10.53 -6.25
C GLU A 114 -7.79 10.62 -5.99
N GLY A 115 -8.19 10.37 -4.74
CA GLY A 115 -9.60 10.37 -4.35
C GLY A 115 -10.27 9.01 -4.50
N GLN A 116 -9.67 8.07 -5.22
CA GLN A 116 -10.19 6.71 -5.32
C GLN A 116 -9.68 5.86 -4.15
N PHE A 117 -10.52 4.92 -3.70
CA PHE A 117 -10.12 3.99 -2.67
C PHE A 117 -8.95 3.12 -3.15
N CYS A 118 -7.92 3.02 -2.33
CA CYS A 118 -6.74 2.21 -2.67
C CYS A 118 -5.99 1.82 -1.39
N HIS A 119 -5.41 0.61 -1.42
CA HIS A 119 -4.64 0.12 -0.28
C HIS A 119 -3.42 0.99 0.06
N ARG A 120 -2.94 1.82 -0.88
CA ARG A 120 -1.80 2.71 -0.58
C ARG A 120 -2.10 3.68 0.57
N HIS A 121 -3.36 4.09 0.72
CA HIS A 121 -3.76 4.96 1.82
C HIS A 121 -3.71 4.21 3.15
N ILE A 122 -4.06 2.92 3.13
CA ILE A 122 -3.99 2.06 4.32
C ILE A 122 -2.53 1.85 4.72
N VAL A 123 -1.67 1.53 3.74
CA VAL A 123 -0.24 1.35 3.99
C VAL A 123 0.39 2.62 4.54
N LYS A 124 0.00 3.78 4.01
CA LYS A 124 0.47 5.07 4.55
C LYS A 124 0.15 5.19 6.04
N GLN A 125 -1.08 4.86 6.42
CA GLN A 125 -1.49 4.90 7.84
C GLN A 125 -0.67 3.93 8.67
N MET A 126 -0.39 2.74 8.14
CA MET A 126 0.44 1.74 8.84
C MET A 126 1.85 2.25 9.09
N ILE A 127 2.42 2.99 8.15
CA ILE A 127 3.76 3.57 8.28
C ILE A 127 3.75 4.73 9.28
N GLU A 128 2.79 5.62 9.17
CA GLU A 128 2.73 6.84 9.99
C GLU A 128 2.27 6.59 11.42
N ASN A 129 1.52 5.53 11.64
CA ASN A 129 0.94 5.23 12.95
C ASN A 129 1.49 3.91 13.49
N ARG A 130 2.45 4.00 14.43
CA ARG A 130 3.06 2.80 15.04
C ARG A 130 2.06 1.91 15.74
N GLU A 131 0.94 2.49 16.18
CA GLU A 131 -0.10 1.78 16.92
C GLU A 131 -1.25 1.31 16.03
N TYR A 132 -1.07 1.35 14.71
CA TYR A 132 -2.14 1.02 13.77
C TYR A 132 -2.79 -0.32 14.10
N PHE A 133 -2.00 -1.39 14.25
CA PHE A 133 -2.53 -2.72 14.52
C PHE A 133 -3.08 -2.86 15.95
N THR A 134 -2.60 -2.04 16.87
CA THR A 134 -3.13 -2.01 18.24
C THR A 134 -4.55 -1.43 18.24
N ARG A 135 -4.82 -0.46 17.36
CA ARG A 135 -6.15 0.16 17.22
C ARG A 135 -7.16 -0.75 16.50
N HIS A 136 -6.69 -1.87 15.92
CA HIS A 136 -7.56 -2.82 15.23
C HIS A 136 -7.42 -4.23 15.82
N PRO A 137 -7.50 -4.41 17.17
CA PRO A 137 -7.24 -5.71 17.79
C PRO A 137 -8.30 -6.76 17.47
N HIS A 138 -9.53 -6.35 17.16
CA HIS A 138 -10.62 -7.27 16.85
C HIS A 138 -10.29 -8.13 15.62
N GLN A 139 -9.45 -7.66 14.72
CA GLN A 139 -9.03 -8.40 13.54
C GLN A 139 -8.11 -9.56 13.89
N ARG A 140 -7.31 -9.41 14.95
CA ARG A 140 -6.49 -10.49 15.50
C ARG A 140 -7.35 -11.58 16.11
N GLN A 141 -8.35 -11.18 16.88
CA GLN A 141 -9.24 -12.12 17.56
C GLN A 141 -9.99 -13.00 16.58
N ARG A 142 -10.43 -12.44 15.45
CA ARG A 142 -11.10 -13.22 14.40
C ARG A 142 -10.22 -14.29 13.79
N GLN A 143 -8.91 -14.09 13.79
CA GLN A 143 -7.97 -15.07 13.24
C GLN A 143 -7.72 -16.24 14.18
N GLU A 144 -7.89 -16.03 15.47
CA GLU A 144 -7.69 -17.06 16.48
C GLU A 144 -8.90 -18.00 16.61
N GLN A 145 -10.01 -17.62 16.08
CA GLN A 145 -11.23 -18.40 16.03
C GLN A 145 -11.33 -19.21 14.73
#